data_e0880182517101767076b475eef167a7
#
_entry.id   e0880182517101767076b475eef167a7
#
_cell.length_a   1.000
_cell.length_b   1.000
_cell.length_c   1.000
_cell.angle_alpha   90.00
_cell.angle_beta   90.00
_cell.angle_gamma   90.00
#
_symmetry.space_group_name_H-M   'P 1'
#
loop_
_entity.id
_entity.type
_entity.pdbx_description
1 polymer ?
#
loop_
_entity_poly.entity_id
_entity_poly.type
_entity_poly.pdbx_seq_one_letter_code
_entity_poly.pdbx_strand_id
1 'polypeptide(L)'
;MCIRDRDNVLWKPPGGKTLGFHQDAAYDDWLIPQTMMTCWMSLDDTSKETGTLEYIKGSHKWGLQPPKGEFHSPEDYKKELNIFAEKNNKQIQVTYVEVPAGGVSFHHGFTWHGSGINTSSNNRRAIVSHCVPSNAKFHPTNQGGTAKTYKKYKKENSDLLDEEYFPLLWESNSI
;
A
#
# COMPACT_ATOMS: atom_id res chain seq x y z
N MET A 1 1.90 -16.33 -10.44
CA MET A 1 2.11 -15.13 -11.31
C MET A 1 1.86 -13.86 -10.52
N CYS A 2 2.60 -12.80 -10.82
CA CYS A 2 2.48 -11.48 -10.17
C CYS A 2 2.49 -10.41 -11.26
N ILE A 3 1.49 -9.55 -11.26
CA ILE A 3 1.33 -8.43 -12.19
C ILE A 3 1.62 -7.14 -11.44
N ARG A 4 2.44 -6.24 -12.02
CA ARG A 4 2.64 -4.91 -11.49
C ARG A 4 1.44 -4.04 -11.85
N ASP A 5 0.82 -3.46 -10.83
CA ASP A 5 -0.31 -2.55 -10.97
C ASP A 5 0.17 -1.10 -11.15
N ARG A 6 1.03 -0.62 -10.24
CA ARG A 6 1.59 0.74 -10.28
C ARG A 6 2.88 0.85 -9.48
N ASP A 7 3.65 1.90 -9.79
CA ASP A 7 4.81 2.31 -9.01
C ASP A 7 4.63 3.74 -8.49
N ASN A 8 5.18 3.99 -7.31
CA ASN A 8 5.23 5.31 -6.70
C ASN A 8 6.65 5.63 -6.22
N VAL A 9 7.04 6.88 -6.34
CA VAL A 9 8.23 7.41 -5.67
C VAL A 9 7.80 8.21 -4.47
N LEU A 10 8.28 7.83 -3.30
CA LEU A 10 7.96 8.48 -2.04
C LEU A 10 9.16 9.26 -1.54
N TRP A 11 8.92 10.47 -1.09
CA TRP A 11 9.94 11.31 -0.49
C TRP A 11 9.43 12.00 0.77
N LYS A 12 10.07 11.71 1.88
CA LYS A 12 9.82 12.35 3.17
C LYS A 12 11.10 13.10 3.61
N PRO A 13 11.21 14.40 3.33
CA PRO A 13 12.36 15.21 3.76
C PRO A 13 12.40 15.37 5.28
N PRO A 14 13.48 15.96 5.86
CA PRO A 14 13.48 16.41 7.25
C PRO A 14 12.25 17.27 7.54
N GLY A 15 11.56 17.01 8.66
CA GLY A 15 10.28 17.63 9.00
C GLY A 15 9.09 17.15 8.19
N GLY A 16 9.30 16.20 7.27
CA GLY A 16 8.23 15.60 6.46
C GLY A 16 7.14 14.99 7.34
N LYS A 17 5.89 15.27 7.00
CA LYS A 17 4.72 15.02 7.84
C LYS A 17 4.25 13.56 7.85
N THR A 18 3.28 13.28 8.69
CA THR A 18 2.66 11.98 8.89
C THR A 18 1.94 11.49 7.63
N LEU A 19 1.78 10.17 7.53
CA LEU A 19 0.85 9.49 6.63
C LEU A 19 -0.13 8.70 7.48
N GLY A 20 -1.41 8.94 7.30
CA GLY A 20 -2.47 8.28 8.06
C GLY A 20 -2.45 6.76 7.90
N PHE A 21 -2.76 6.04 8.99
CA PHE A 21 -2.88 4.59 8.92
C PHE A 21 -4.01 4.17 7.98
N HIS A 22 -3.69 3.26 7.06
CA HIS A 22 -4.58 2.79 5.99
C HIS A 22 -4.24 1.36 5.58
N GLN A 23 -5.00 0.83 4.64
CA GLN A 23 -4.79 -0.44 3.96
C GLN A 23 -4.73 -0.15 2.46
N ASP A 24 -3.65 -0.54 1.76
CA ASP A 24 -3.47 -0.22 0.33
C ASP A 24 -4.60 -0.72 -0.54
N ALA A 25 -5.04 -1.97 -0.32
CA ALA A 25 -6.10 -2.58 -1.10
C ALA A 25 -7.46 -1.85 -0.95
N ALA A 26 -7.63 -1.00 0.07
CA ALA A 26 -8.84 -0.21 0.22
C ALA A 26 -9.03 0.81 -0.91
N TYR A 27 -7.95 1.17 -1.59
CA TYR A 27 -7.96 2.09 -2.73
C TYR A 27 -8.05 1.39 -4.08
N ASP A 28 -8.05 0.05 -4.10
CA ASP A 28 -8.09 -0.75 -5.33
C ASP A 28 -9.44 -1.46 -5.54
N ASP A 29 -10.52 -0.72 -5.28
CA ASP A 29 -11.89 -1.16 -5.48
C ASP A 29 -12.25 -1.40 -6.96
N TRP A 30 -11.34 -1.05 -7.87
CA TRP A 30 -11.45 -1.26 -9.31
C TRP A 30 -10.99 -2.65 -9.77
N LEU A 31 -10.43 -3.47 -8.84
CA LEU A 31 -9.91 -4.82 -9.11
C LEU A 31 -10.76 -5.93 -8.48
N ILE A 32 -10.77 -7.09 -9.14
CA ILE A 32 -11.26 -8.35 -8.60
C ILE A 32 -10.19 -9.44 -8.81
N PRO A 33 -9.75 -10.15 -7.76
CA PRO A 33 -10.03 -9.91 -6.35
C PRO A 33 -9.37 -8.60 -5.88
N GLN A 34 -10.00 -7.90 -4.92
CA GLN A 34 -9.47 -6.68 -4.31
C GLN A 34 -8.37 -7.05 -3.31
N THR A 35 -7.25 -7.52 -3.84
CA THR A 35 -6.08 -7.94 -3.04
C THR A 35 -4.80 -7.62 -3.77
N MET A 36 -3.75 -7.35 -2.99
CA MET A 36 -2.45 -6.96 -3.52
C MET A 36 -1.34 -7.25 -2.52
N MET A 37 -0.12 -7.17 -3.00
CA MET A 37 1.11 -7.11 -2.22
C MET A 37 1.85 -5.83 -2.58
N THR A 38 2.32 -5.11 -1.59
CA THR A 38 3.17 -3.94 -1.78
C THR A 38 4.62 -4.32 -1.52
N CYS A 39 5.49 -4.01 -2.48
CA CYS A 39 6.94 -4.03 -2.35
C CYS A 39 7.41 -2.59 -2.11
N TRP A 40 7.99 -2.35 -0.94
CA TRP A 40 8.55 -1.05 -0.57
C TRP A 40 10.07 -1.16 -0.49
N MET A 41 10.78 -0.48 -1.39
CA MET A 41 12.24 -0.46 -1.48
C MET A 41 12.77 0.86 -0.98
N SER A 42 13.59 0.85 0.06
CA SER A 42 14.20 2.06 0.58
C SER A 42 15.41 2.49 -0.26
N LEU A 43 15.49 3.80 -0.54
CA LEU A 43 16.64 4.41 -1.20
C LEU A 43 17.61 5.05 -0.19
N ASP A 44 17.22 5.13 1.07
CA ASP A 44 18.00 5.67 2.18
C ASP A 44 17.94 4.69 3.37
N ASP A 45 18.86 4.80 4.31
CA ASP A 45 18.76 4.08 5.58
C ASP A 45 17.51 4.55 6.33
N THR A 46 16.73 3.61 6.86
CA THR A 46 15.48 3.92 7.52
C THR A 46 15.48 3.55 8.99
N SER A 47 14.90 4.42 9.78
CA SER A 47 14.65 4.22 11.20
C SER A 47 13.32 4.87 11.60
N LYS A 48 12.93 4.69 12.84
CA LYS A 48 11.77 5.36 13.42
C LYS A 48 11.88 6.89 13.26
N GLU A 49 13.06 7.46 13.48
CA GLU A 49 13.32 8.91 13.42
C GLU A 49 13.18 9.46 12.00
N THR A 50 13.52 8.66 10.96
CA THR A 50 13.33 9.07 9.56
C THR A 50 11.87 9.03 9.12
N GLY A 51 10.95 8.65 10.00
CA GLY A 51 9.53 8.48 9.69
C GLY A 51 9.30 7.32 8.72
N THR A 52 9.94 6.18 8.98
CA THR A 52 9.76 4.95 8.19
C THR A 52 8.33 4.41 8.29
N LEU A 53 8.02 3.35 7.55
CA LEU A 53 6.72 2.68 7.64
C LEU A 53 6.56 2.01 9.01
N GLU A 54 5.36 2.13 9.54
CA GLU A 54 4.86 1.45 10.73
C GLU A 54 3.83 0.41 10.29
N TYR A 55 4.07 -0.87 10.57
CA TYR A 55 3.10 -1.95 10.30
C TYR A 55 2.44 -2.41 11.58
N ILE A 56 1.17 -2.78 11.49
CA ILE A 56 0.47 -3.47 12.57
C ILE A 56 0.53 -4.96 12.31
N LYS A 57 1.26 -5.68 13.17
CA LYS A 57 1.47 -7.13 13.03
C LYS A 57 0.15 -7.90 12.98
N GLY A 58 -0.01 -8.74 11.95
CA GLY A 58 -1.16 -9.60 11.78
C GLY A 58 -2.44 -8.91 11.34
N SER A 59 -2.44 -7.59 11.14
CA SER A 59 -3.65 -6.82 10.81
C SER A 59 -4.23 -7.14 9.42
N HIS A 60 -3.47 -7.76 8.53
CA HIS A 60 -4.00 -8.29 7.26
C HIS A 60 -5.13 -9.32 7.45
N LYS A 61 -5.21 -9.93 8.63
CA LYS A 61 -6.28 -10.87 9.02
C LYS A 61 -7.53 -10.19 9.61
N TRP A 62 -7.53 -8.87 9.74
CA TRP A 62 -8.64 -8.14 10.36
C TRP A 62 -9.75 -7.76 9.38
N GLY A 63 -9.57 -8.10 8.09
CA GLY A 63 -10.46 -7.71 7.01
C GLY A 63 -10.12 -6.34 6.43
N LEU A 64 -10.65 -6.09 5.24
CA LEU A 64 -10.48 -4.83 4.53
C LEU A 64 -11.52 -3.82 5.03
N GLN A 65 -11.06 -2.58 5.25
CA GLN A 65 -11.92 -1.46 5.62
C GLN A 65 -11.93 -0.44 4.47
N PRO A 66 -13.07 0.21 4.22
CA PRO A 66 -13.10 1.31 3.27
C PRO A 66 -12.17 2.44 3.74
N PRO A 67 -11.57 3.22 2.81
CA PRO A 67 -10.74 4.36 3.15
C PRO A 67 -11.52 5.35 4.03
N LYS A 68 -10.89 5.85 5.10
CA LYS A 68 -11.46 6.82 6.03
C LYS A 68 -10.40 7.82 6.48
N GLY A 69 -10.88 8.98 6.91
CA GLY A 69 -10.05 10.04 7.47
C GLY A 69 -9.13 10.71 6.44
N GLU A 70 -8.21 11.50 6.96
CA GLU A 70 -7.21 12.20 6.17
C GLU A 70 -6.00 11.28 5.94
N PHE A 71 -5.62 11.12 4.67
CA PHE A 71 -4.48 10.31 4.28
C PHE A 71 -3.16 11.07 4.44
N HIS A 72 -3.12 12.34 3.96
CA HIS A 72 -1.93 13.16 3.98
C HIS A 72 -1.89 14.10 5.17
N SER A 73 -0.84 14.00 5.97
CA SER A 73 -0.51 14.91 7.06
C SER A 73 -1.60 15.07 8.14
N PRO A 74 -2.38 14.04 8.51
CA PRO A 74 -3.34 14.19 9.59
C PRO A 74 -2.64 14.50 10.92
N GLU A 75 -3.29 15.28 11.77
CA GLU A 75 -2.80 15.60 13.10
C GLU A 75 -2.64 14.31 13.95
N ASP A 76 -3.67 13.51 14.01
CA ASP A 76 -3.62 12.15 14.60
C ASP A 76 -3.64 11.09 13.49
N TYR A 77 -2.44 10.70 13.06
CA TYR A 77 -2.29 9.71 11.98
C TYR A 77 -2.66 8.27 12.36
N LYS A 78 -2.91 7.99 13.64
CA LYS A 78 -3.35 6.68 14.16
C LYS A 78 -4.84 6.62 14.45
N LYS A 79 -5.57 7.72 14.31
CA LYS A 79 -6.98 7.84 14.67
C LYS A 79 -7.84 6.72 14.11
N GLU A 80 -7.82 6.49 12.81
CA GLU A 80 -8.67 5.49 12.16
C GLU A 80 -8.32 4.06 12.58
N LEU A 81 -7.03 3.77 12.74
CA LEU A 81 -6.56 2.51 13.29
C LEU A 81 -7.08 2.29 14.72
N ASN A 82 -6.96 3.29 15.59
CA ASN A 82 -7.36 3.20 16.99
C ASN A 82 -8.86 2.96 17.11
N ILE A 83 -9.69 3.73 16.38
CA ILE A 83 -11.15 3.56 16.33
C ILE A 83 -11.52 2.14 15.86
N PHE A 84 -10.85 1.67 14.80
CA PHE A 84 -11.12 0.32 14.29
C PHE A 84 -10.73 -0.76 15.31
N ALA A 85 -9.55 -0.65 15.89
CA ALA A 85 -9.03 -1.63 16.83
C ALA A 85 -9.90 -1.71 18.09
N GLU A 86 -10.30 -0.58 18.65
CA GLU A 86 -11.19 -0.51 19.82
C GLU A 86 -12.54 -1.17 19.51
N LYS A 87 -13.20 -0.74 18.42
CA LYS A 87 -14.51 -1.28 18.02
C LYS A 87 -14.51 -2.79 17.79
N ASN A 88 -13.40 -3.36 17.31
CA ASN A 88 -13.29 -4.77 16.94
C ASN A 88 -12.45 -5.59 17.92
N ASN A 89 -12.14 -5.05 19.09
CA ASN A 89 -11.34 -5.69 20.13
C ASN A 89 -10.01 -6.27 19.57
N LYS A 90 -9.27 -5.44 18.80
CA LYS A 90 -7.99 -5.81 18.20
C LYS A 90 -6.83 -5.22 19.00
N GLN A 91 -5.80 -6.02 19.21
CA GLN A 91 -4.58 -5.56 19.88
C GLN A 91 -3.60 -4.98 18.85
N ILE A 92 -3.25 -3.70 19.04
CA ILE A 92 -2.30 -3.00 18.18
C ILE A 92 -0.88 -3.38 18.60
N GLN A 93 -0.14 -4.01 17.68
CA GLN A 93 1.29 -4.27 17.83
C GLN A 93 2.04 -3.66 16.66
N VAL A 94 2.70 -2.53 16.91
CA VAL A 94 3.46 -1.80 15.89
C VAL A 94 4.83 -2.45 15.67
N THR A 95 5.27 -2.50 14.41
CA THR A 95 6.66 -2.76 14.02
C THR A 95 7.12 -1.73 12.99
N TYR A 96 8.38 -1.29 13.11
CA TYR A 96 8.98 -0.32 12.20
C TYR A 96 9.76 -1.04 11.10
N VAL A 97 9.69 -0.51 9.87
CA VAL A 97 10.48 -1.00 8.74
C VAL A 97 11.85 -0.31 8.77
N GLU A 98 12.76 -0.86 9.55
CA GLU A 98 14.13 -0.35 9.68
C GLU A 98 15.05 -1.21 8.82
N VAL A 99 15.48 -0.65 7.70
CA VAL A 99 16.30 -1.33 6.68
C VAL A 99 17.36 -0.36 6.14
N PRO A 100 18.51 -0.86 5.71
CA PRO A 100 19.53 -0.04 5.03
C PRO A 100 19.02 0.40 3.65
N ALA A 101 19.70 1.37 3.04
CA ALA A 101 19.48 1.74 1.65
C ALA A 101 19.58 0.53 0.72
N GLY A 102 18.62 0.37 -0.18
CA GLY A 102 18.44 -0.83 -1.01
C GLY A 102 17.68 -1.97 -0.33
N GLY A 103 17.42 -1.86 0.98
CA GLY A 103 16.60 -2.83 1.71
C GLY A 103 15.14 -2.79 1.25
N VAL A 104 14.46 -3.95 1.33
CA VAL A 104 13.09 -4.13 0.82
C VAL A 104 12.18 -4.67 1.91
N SER A 105 10.96 -4.19 1.92
CA SER A 105 9.89 -4.69 2.78
C SER A 105 8.67 -5.06 1.92
N PHE A 106 8.05 -6.19 2.25
CA PHE A 106 6.81 -6.64 1.60
C PHE A 106 5.67 -6.64 2.61
N HIS A 107 4.50 -6.19 2.18
CA HIS A 107 3.29 -6.32 2.99
C HIS A 107 2.06 -6.62 2.14
N HIS A 108 1.14 -7.34 2.75
CA HIS A 108 -0.18 -7.61 2.15
C HIS A 108 -0.99 -6.32 2.12
N GLY A 109 -1.76 -6.08 1.06
CA GLY A 109 -2.57 -4.88 0.90
C GLY A 109 -3.61 -4.62 2.01
N PHE A 110 -3.92 -5.64 2.83
CA PHE A 110 -4.79 -5.51 4.01
C PHE A 110 -4.02 -5.17 5.29
N THR A 111 -2.70 -5.04 5.24
CA THR A 111 -1.93 -4.66 6.42
C THR A 111 -2.17 -3.20 6.74
N TRP A 112 -2.66 -2.91 7.96
CA TRP A 112 -2.72 -1.55 8.46
C TRP A 112 -1.31 -1.00 8.60
N HIS A 113 -1.07 0.12 7.94
CA HIS A 113 0.22 0.78 7.98
C HIS A 113 0.10 2.30 7.81
N GLY A 114 1.13 3.00 8.23
CA GLY A 114 1.23 4.44 8.15
C GLY A 114 2.66 4.89 8.40
N SER A 115 2.91 6.17 8.60
CA SER A 115 4.23 6.64 8.99
C SER A 115 4.19 7.93 9.79
N GLY A 116 5.04 8.01 10.81
CA GLY A 116 5.22 9.21 11.64
C GLY A 116 5.95 10.34 10.92
N ILE A 117 6.20 11.42 11.65
CA ILE A 117 7.01 12.56 11.18
C ILE A 117 8.47 12.12 11.00
N ASN A 118 9.15 12.65 9.99
CA ASN A 118 10.60 12.55 9.90
C ASN A 118 11.23 13.60 10.83
N THR A 119 11.69 13.18 11.99
CA THR A 119 12.35 14.02 12.98
C THR A 119 13.86 14.09 12.81
N SER A 120 14.41 13.33 11.85
CA SER A 120 15.85 13.30 11.55
C SER A 120 16.26 14.45 10.62
N SER A 121 17.57 14.62 10.43
CA SER A 121 18.14 15.52 9.43
C SER A 121 18.27 14.89 8.04
N ASN A 122 17.89 13.62 7.87
CA ASN A 122 18.06 12.85 6.64
C ASN A 122 16.77 12.76 5.84
N ASN A 123 16.91 12.58 4.52
CA ASN A 123 15.78 12.21 3.67
C ASN A 123 15.38 10.75 3.92
N ARG A 124 14.12 10.45 3.69
CA ARG A 124 13.61 9.08 3.55
C ARG A 124 12.90 8.95 2.22
N ARG A 125 13.58 8.37 1.25
CA ARG A 125 13.07 8.13 -0.10
C ARG A 125 12.84 6.64 -0.30
N ALA A 126 11.84 6.30 -1.08
CA ALA A 126 11.52 4.93 -1.41
C ALA A 126 10.87 4.82 -2.78
N ILE A 127 11.02 3.66 -3.39
CA ILE A 127 10.22 3.22 -4.54
C ILE A 127 9.23 2.19 -4.02
N VAL A 128 7.99 2.31 -4.46
CA VAL A 128 6.92 1.39 -4.08
C VAL A 128 6.32 0.80 -5.34
N SER A 129 6.28 -0.54 -5.40
CA SER A 129 5.56 -1.26 -6.44
C SER A 129 4.39 -2.02 -5.81
N HIS A 130 3.22 -1.80 -6.36
CA HIS A 130 2.01 -2.55 -6.02
C HIS A 130 1.83 -3.70 -7.01
N CYS A 131 1.64 -4.90 -6.48
CA CYS A 131 1.54 -6.11 -7.26
C CYS A 131 0.21 -6.81 -6.96
N VAL A 132 -0.47 -7.23 -8.01
CA VAL A 132 -1.73 -7.97 -7.92
C VAL A 132 -1.56 -9.40 -8.44
N PRO A 133 -2.40 -10.36 -8.03
CA PRO A 133 -2.32 -11.71 -8.56
C PRO A 133 -2.66 -11.74 -10.06
N SER A 134 -2.09 -12.70 -10.80
CA SER A 134 -2.27 -12.80 -12.26
C SER A 134 -3.69 -13.02 -12.72
N ASN A 135 -4.57 -13.48 -11.84
CA ASN A 135 -5.99 -13.63 -12.11
C ASN A 135 -6.80 -12.37 -11.79
N ALA A 136 -6.13 -11.28 -11.42
CA ALA A 136 -6.80 -10.01 -11.18
C ALA A 136 -7.39 -9.47 -12.49
N LYS A 137 -8.55 -8.84 -12.37
CA LYS A 137 -9.32 -8.28 -13.47
C LYS A 137 -9.89 -6.93 -13.06
N PHE A 138 -10.22 -6.10 -14.03
CA PHE A 138 -11.04 -4.93 -13.76
C PHE A 138 -12.39 -5.33 -13.16
N HIS A 139 -12.83 -4.57 -12.17
CA HIS A 139 -14.17 -4.75 -11.61
C HIS A 139 -15.20 -4.43 -12.70
N PRO A 140 -16.17 -5.33 -12.99
CA PRO A 140 -17.06 -5.18 -14.14
C PRO A 140 -18.00 -3.98 -14.01
N THR A 141 -18.39 -3.63 -12.80
CA THR A 141 -19.43 -2.60 -12.55
C THR A 141 -18.94 -1.40 -11.75
N ASN A 142 -17.83 -1.49 -11.00
CA ASN A 142 -17.31 -0.36 -10.26
C ASN A 142 -16.66 0.65 -11.22
N GLN A 143 -17.21 1.85 -11.27
CA GLN A 143 -16.80 2.95 -12.13
C GLN A 143 -16.35 4.18 -11.33
N GLY A 144 -16.39 4.09 -10.01
CA GLY A 144 -16.08 5.19 -9.08
C GLY A 144 -14.66 5.18 -8.55
N GLY A 145 -14.34 6.11 -7.65
CA GLY A 145 -13.08 6.14 -6.92
C GLY A 145 -11.85 6.11 -7.81
N THR A 146 -10.91 5.26 -7.48
CA THR A 146 -9.66 5.02 -8.23
C THR A 146 -9.91 4.35 -9.57
N ALA A 147 -11.04 3.65 -9.75
CA ALA A 147 -11.43 3.05 -11.03
C ALA A 147 -11.43 4.06 -12.18
N LYS A 148 -11.77 5.34 -11.93
CA LYS A 148 -11.71 6.40 -12.94
C LYS A 148 -10.34 6.59 -13.55
N THR A 149 -9.29 6.44 -12.74
CA THR A 149 -7.90 6.59 -13.16
C THR A 149 -7.46 5.45 -14.07
N TYR A 150 -7.86 4.22 -13.74
CA TYR A 150 -7.40 3.01 -14.42
C TYR A 150 -8.27 2.57 -15.59
N LYS A 151 -9.53 3.01 -15.64
CA LYS A 151 -10.48 2.65 -16.70
C LYS A 151 -9.96 2.92 -18.13
N LYS A 152 -9.15 3.95 -18.31
CA LYS A 152 -8.54 4.29 -19.60
C LYS A 152 -7.62 3.20 -20.18
N TYR A 153 -7.15 2.29 -19.32
CA TYR A 153 -6.28 1.17 -19.69
C TYR A 153 -7.07 -0.13 -19.94
N LYS A 154 -8.37 -0.11 -19.72
CA LYS A 154 -9.24 -1.25 -19.95
C LYS A 154 -9.55 -1.33 -21.45
N LYS A 155 -9.28 -2.50 -22.06
CA LYS A 155 -9.68 -2.77 -23.44
C LYS A 155 -11.20 -2.92 -23.55
N GLU A 156 -11.72 -2.53 -24.70
CA GLU A 156 -13.14 -2.71 -25.01
C GLU A 156 -13.50 -4.21 -24.96
N ASN A 157 -14.62 -4.52 -24.31
CA ASN A 157 -15.13 -5.89 -24.16
C ASN A 157 -14.20 -6.86 -23.41
N SER A 158 -13.25 -6.38 -22.62
CA SER A 158 -12.38 -7.21 -21.80
C SER A 158 -12.21 -6.63 -20.40
N ASP A 159 -12.31 -7.51 -19.38
CA ASP A 159 -11.97 -7.15 -18.01
C ASP A 159 -10.53 -7.54 -17.64
N LEU A 160 -9.77 -8.14 -18.57
CA LEU A 160 -8.40 -8.55 -18.31
C LEU A 160 -7.47 -7.31 -18.22
N LEU A 161 -6.47 -7.41 -17.35
CA LEU A 161 -5.38 -6.45 -17.28
C LEU A 161 -4.48 -6.63 -18.51
N ASP A 162 -4.24 -5.54 -19.23
CA ASP A 162 -3.37 -5.56 -20.41
C ASP A 162 -1.91 -5.45 -20.00
N GLU A 163 -1.07 -6.40 -20.43
CA GLU A 163 0.36 -6.44 -20.08
C GLU A 163 1.14 -5.21 -20.57
N GLU A 164 0.65 -4.47 -21.55
CA GLU A 164 1.25 -3.19 -21.98
C GLU A 164 1.27 -2.17 -20.82
N TYR A 165 0.23 -2.17 -19.97
CA TYR A 165 0.08 -1.24 -18.85
C TYR A 165 0.28 -1.91 -17.49
N PHE A 166 0.04 -3.20 -17.41
CA PHE A 166 0.10 -4.04 -16.20
C PHE A 166 1.02 -5.23 -16.45
N PRO A 167 2.33 -5.02 -16.55
CA PRO A 167 3.27 -6.06 -16.96
C PRO A 167 3.34 -7.21 -15.96
N LEU A 168 3.39 -8.41 -16.49
CA LEU A 168 3.68 -9.62 -15.72
C LEU A 168 5.12 -9.56 -15.21
N LEU A 169 5.32 -9.59 -13.90
CA LEU A 169 6.65 -9.54 -13.29
C LEU A 169 7.22 -10.94 -13.02
N TRP A 170 6.36 -11.89 -12.70
CA TRP A 170 6.79 -13.24 -12.34
C TRP A 170 5.69 -14.27 -12.62
N GLU A 171 6.12 -15.39 -13.14
CA GLU A 171 5.30 -16.58 -13.39
C GLU A 171 6.04 -17.81 -12.84
N SER A 172 5.33 -18.67 -12.10
CA SER A 172 5.90 -19.96 -11.75
C SER A 172 6.01 -20.81 -13.01
N ASN A 173 7.21 -21.25 -13.35
CA ASN A 173 7.36 -22.33 -14.30
C ASN A 173 6.66 -23.55 -13.71
N SER A 174 5.51 -23.91 -14.28
CA SER A 174 4.89 -25.20 -13.98
C SER A 174 5.86 -26.27 -14.42
N ILE A 175 6.51 -26.93 -13.45
CA ILE A 175 7.24 -28.18 -13.69
C ILE A 175 6.20 -29.30 -13.75
#